data_cebb957fe230dde8b461ed5bc98fca70
#
_entry.id   cebb957fe230dde8b461ed5bc98fca70
#
_cell.length_a   1.000
_cell.length_b   1.000
_cell.length_c   1.000
_cell.angle_alpha   90.00
_cell.angle_beta   90.00
_cell.angle_gamma   90.00
#
_symmetry.space_group_name_H-M   'P 1'
#
loop_
_entity.id
_entity.type
_entity.pdbx_description
1 polymer ?
#
loop_
_entity_poly.entity_id
_entity_poly.type
_entity_poly.pdbx_seq_one_letter_code
_entity_poly.pdbx_strand_id
1 'polypeptide(L)'
;MVNLVDKRRRLLTTASLAGAGFLVGLRAPSRTFAAGSSKKFGQEKEVGAVEDLMREHGVLHRALLVYIEAVPRLRANPGNLSLEPIARTAKLFRSFGEDYHERKLEEAHIFPVVKKAGGAAAAAYVDVLKAQHDRGREVTDYILTIAGKGSIGTSDAEPLARAFETFVLMYQNHTAREDTVVSPRGGTPSRNASFTRWATSSKTSSTEPSAKTDLTTP
;
A
#
# COMPACT_ATOMS: atom_id res chain seq x y z
N MET A 1 -10.41 -21.72 -31.80
CA MET A 1 -10.10 -20.87 -30.61
C MET A 1 -9.13 -19.81 -31.03
N VAL A 2 -9.58 -18.59 -31.27
CA VAL A 2 -8.76 -17.48 -31.76
C VAL A 2 -8.25 -16.73 -30.56
N ASN A 3 -6.92 -16.57 -30.53
CA ASN A 3 -6.14 -16.06 -29.40
C ASN A 3 -6.41 -14.57 -29.17
N LEU A 4 -6.93 -14.21 -28.00
CA LEU A 4 -7.30 -12.84 -27.60
C LEU A 4 -6.10 -11.90 -27.39
N VAL A 5 -4.88 -12.41 -27.43
CA VAL A 5 -3.65 -11.63 -27.17
C VAL A 5 -3.23 -10.77 -28.39
N ASP A 6 -3.66 -11.15 -29.59
CA ASP A 6 -3.22 -10.49 -30.84
C ASP A 6 -3.99 -9.21 -31.21
N LYS A 7 -5.15 -8.97 -30.57
CA LYS A 7 -5.98 -7.78 -30.86
C LYS A 7 -5.50 -6.49 -30.21
N ARG A 8 -4.63 -6.54 -29.20
CA ARG A 8 -4.16 -5.35 -28.48
C ARG A 8 -2.90 -4.69 -29.09
N ARG A 9 -2.22 -5.36 -30.01
CA ARG A 9 -0.98 -4.83 -30.65
C ARG A 9 -1.19 -4.02 -31.94
N ARG A 10 -2.41 -3.98 -32.49
CA ARG A 10 -2.67 -3.31 -33.78
C ARG A 10 -3.24 -1.89 -33.70
N LEU A 11 -3.35 -1.29 -32.51
CA LEU A 11 -3.96 0.04 -32.32
C LEU A 11 -2.96 1.19 -32.15
N LEU A 12 -1.65 0.95 -32.29
CA LEU A 12 -0.62 1.99 -32.05
C LEU A 12 0.26 2.33 -33.27
N THR A 13 -0.11 1.93 -34.47
CA THR A 13 0.67 2.25 -35.67
C THR A 13 -0.21 2.74 -36.80
N THR A 14 -0.76 3.94 -36.71
CA THR A 14 -1.10 4.77 -37.88
C THR A 14 -1.45 6.19 -37.42
N ALA A 15 -0.47 7.06 -37.37
CA ALA A 15 -0.63 8.50 -37.62
C ALA A 15 0.75 9.07 -37.93
N SER A 16 1.08 9.01 -39.21
CA SER A 16 2.17 9.81 -39.76
C SER A 16 1.72 10.46 -41.06
N LEU A 17 2.06 11.73 -41.19
CA LEU A 17 2.24 12.53 -42.42
C LEU A 17 0.99 13.05 -43.14
N ALA A 18 0.85 14.34 -43.11
CA ALA A 18 0.98 15.22 -44.29
C ALA A 18 0.65 16.65 -43.89
N GLY A 19 1.47 17.59 -44.37
CA GLY A 19 0.94 18.81 -44.87
C GLY A 19 1.84 20.03 -44.71
N ALA A 20 2.58 20.25 -45.70
CA ALA A 20 2.92 21.46 -46.45
C ALA A 20 2.67 22.84 -45.79
N GLY A 21 3.70 23.65 -45.90
CA GLY A 21 3.85 25.01 -45.43
C GLY A 21 2.91 26.05 -46.02
N PHE A 22 2.80 27.11 -45.23
CA PHE A 22 2.46 28.45 -45.73
C PHE A 22 3.24 29.47 -44.89
N LEU A 23 4.23 30.10 -45.55
CA LEU A 23 4.92 31.28 -45.02
C LEU A 23 4.05 32.49 -45.30
N VAL A 24 3.46 33.08 -44.28
CA VAL A 24 2.95 34.47 -44.36
C VAL A 24 3.61 35.24 -43.23
N GLY A 25 4.45 36.17 -43.63
CA GLY A 25 5.08 37.11 -42.73
C GLY A 25 4.07 38.10 -42.16
N LEU A 26 4.01 38.20 -40.86
CA LEU A 26 3.33 39.28 -40.15
C LEU A 26 4.26 39.79 -39.02
N ARG A 27 4.59 41.07 -39.12
CA ARG A 27 5.31 41.88 -38.15
C ARG A 27 4.70 41.71 -36.78
N ALA A 28 5.46 41.21 -35.83
CA ALA A 28 5.06 41.15 -34.42
C ALA A 28 5.40 42.50 -33.73
N PRO A 29 4.49 43.06 -32.95
CA PRO A 29 4.83 44.15 -32.04
C PRO A 29 5.58 43.57 -30.84
N SER A 30 6.69 44.23 -30.49
CA SER A 30 7.47 43.90 -29.29
C SER A 30 6.61 44.00 -28.02
N ARG A 31 6.20 42.85 -27.48
CA ARG A 31 5.63 42.78 -26.14
C ARG A 31 6.77 42.56 -25.15
N THR A 32 7.05 43.59 -24.36
CA THR A 32 7.80 43.48 -23.12
C THR A 32 7.28 42.33 -22.31
N PHE A 33 8.12 41.30 -22.10
CA PHE A 33 7.86 40.26 -21.16
C PHE A 33 7.94 40.91 -19.74
N ALA A 34 6.77 41.20 -19.18
CA ALA A 34 6.67 41.43 -17.77
C ALA A 34 7.12 40.13 -17.07
N ALA A 35 8.07 40.24 -16.14
CA ALA A 35 8.53 39.15 -15.32
C ALA A 35 7.32 38.48 -14.69
N GLY A 36 6.96 37.31 -15.23
CA GLY A 36 5.86 36.51 -14.73
C GLY A 36 6.17 36.09 -13.32
N SER A 37 5.30 36.50 -12.42
CA SER A 37 5.14 36.00 -11.07
C SER A 37 5.47 34.49 -11.05
N SER A 38 6.51 34.12 -10.31
CA SER A 38 6.79 32.72 -9.97
C SER A 38 5.53 32.17 -9.32
N LYS A 39 4.76 31.37 -10.08
CA LYS A 39 3.71 30.54 -9.50
C LYS A 39 4.40 29.72 -8.41
N LYS A 40 4.12 30.04 -7.14
CA LYS A 40 4.38 29.14 -6.04
C LYS A 40 3.89 27.78 -6.49
N PHE A 41 4.77 26.80 -6.62
CA PHE A 41 4.42 25.41 -6.75
C PHE A 41 3.38 25.16 -5.67
N GLY A 42 2.20 24.72 -6.08
CA GLY A 42 1.03 24.66 -5.23
C GLY A 42 1.37 23.97 -3.93
N GLN A 43 0.87 24.51 -2.81
CA GLN A 43 0.85 23.81 -1.54
C GLN A 43 0.42 22.38 -1.85
N GLU A 44 1.28 21.40 -1.57
CA GLU A 44 0.90 19.99 -1.63
C GLU A 44 -0.36 19.86 -0.76
N LYS A 45 -1.45 19.46 -1.40
CA LYS A 45 -2.71 19.27 -0.70
C LYS A 45 -2.43 18.23 0.39
N GLU A 46 -2.59 18.62 1.64
CA GLU A 46 -2.36 17.73 2.77
C GLU A 46 -3.17 16.45 2.56
N VAL A 47 -2.48 15.30 2.57
CA VAL A 47 -3.09 14.00 2.33
C VAL A 47 -4.05 13.71 3.47
N GLY A 48 -5.30 13.43 3.15
CA GLY A 48 -6.29 13.08 4.14
C GLY A 48 -5.93 11.76 4.84
N ALA A 49 -6.28 11.62 6.12
CA ALA A 49 -5.98 10.40 6.88
C ALA A 49 -6.50 9.11 6.21
N VAL A 50 -7.68 9.16 5.58
CA VAL A 50 -8.24 8.03 4.82
C VAL A 50 -7.40 7.74 3.57
N GLU A 51 -6.97 8.78 2.85
CA GLU A 51 -6.13 8.60 1.67
C GLU A 51 -4.76 8.00 2.04
N ASP A 52 -4.22 8.38 3.20
CA ASP A 52 -2.96 7.83 3.70
C ASP A 52 -3.12 6.33 4.06
N LEU A 53 -4.22 5.98 4.72
CA LEU A 53 -4.56 4.59 5.03
C LEU A 53 -4.66 3.72 3.76
N MET A 54 -5.35 4.21 2.72
CA MET A 54 -5.45 3.52 1.42
C MET A 54 -4.09 3.37 0.73
N ARG A 55 -3.16 4.32 0.92
CA ARG A 55 -1.78 4.20 0.43
C ARG A 55 -1.02 3.10 1.17
N GLU A 56 -1.23 2.96 2.47
CA GLU A 56 -0.66 1.88 3.28
C GLU A 56 -1.18 0.52 2.82
N HIS A 57 -2.48 0.38 2.53
CA HIS A 57 -3.04 -0.82 1.87
C HIS A 57 -2.35 -1.11 0.54
N GLY A 58 -2.07 -0.07 -0.26
CA GLY A 58 -1.31 -0.21 -1.51
C GLY A 58 0.10 -0.80 -1.31
N VAL A 59 0.79 -0.46 -0.23
CA VAL A 59 2.09 -1.06 0.13
C VAL A 59 1.93 -2.53 0.50
N LEU A 60 0.96 -2.87 1.34
CA LEU A 60 0.69 -4.25 1.76
C LEU A 60 0.30 -5.13 0.57
N HIS A 61 -0.57 -4.66 -0.33
CA HIS A 61 -0.93 -5.38 -1.56
C HIS A 61 0.28 -5.67 -2.44
N ARG A 62 1.23 -4.74 -2.56
CA ARG A 62 2.47 -5.00 -3.31
C ARG A 62 3.35 -6.04 -2.63
N ALA A 63 3.40 -6.06 -1.31
CA ALA A 63 4.14 -7.08 -0.56
C ALA A 63 3.53 -8.48 -0.75
N LEU A 64 2.21 -8.60 -0.86
CA LEU A 64 1.53 -9.88 -1.14
C LEU A 64 1.94 -10.52 -2.46
N LEU A 65 2.41 -9.75 -3.45
CA LEU A 65 2.89 -10.31 -4.72
C LEU A 65 4.04 -11.28 -4.53
N VAL A 66 4.87 -11.09 -3.50
CA VAL A 66 5.97 -12.03 -3.16
C VAL A 66 5.40 -13.41 -2.82
N TYR A 67 4.31 -13.45 -2.07
CA TYR A 67 3.66 -14.72 -1.70
C TYR A 67 2.98 -15.36 -2.90
N ILE A 68 2.30 -14.58 -3.75
CA ILE A 68 1.68 -15.07 -4.99
C ILE A 68 2.73 -15.73 -5.89
N GLU A 69 3.89 -15.09 -6.07
CA GLU A 69 4.99 -15.61 -6.87
C GLU A 69 5.70 -16.82 -6.23
N ALA A 70 5.67 -16.94 -4.91
CA ALA A 70 6.27 -18.07 -4.21
C ALA A 70 5.46 -19.36 -4.34
N VAL A 71 4.12 -19.28 -4.42
CA VAL A 71 3.22 -20.45 -4.45
C VAL A 71 3.57 -21.46 -5.55
N PRO A 72 3.65 -21.09 -6.84
CA PRO A 72 3.99 -22.06 -7.89
C PRO A 72 5.40 -22.61 -7.72
N ARG A 73 6.34 -21.84 -7.19
CA ARG A 73 7.73 -22.29 -6.95
C ARG A 73 7.81 -23.28 -5.80
N LEU A 74 7.05 -23.08 -4.73
CA LEU A 74 6.90 -24.02 -3.62
C LEU A 74 6.41 -25.38 -4.10
N ARG A 75 5.42 -25.39 -4.99
CA ARG A 75 4.85 -26.62 -5.54
C ARG A 75 5.76 -27.32 -6.54
N ALA A 76 6.55 -26.55 -7.31
CA ALA A 76 7.44 -27.11 -8.31
C ALA A 76 8.76 -27.62 -7.73
N ASN A 77 9.43 -26.81 -6.91
CA ASN A 77 10.75 -27.14 -6.34
C ASN A 77 11.02 -26.32 -5.06
N PRO A 78 10.48 -26.74 -3.91
CA PRO A 78 10.59 -26.00 -2.65
C PRO A 78 12.04 -25.80 -2.19
N GLY A 79 12.94 -26.75 -2.43
CA GLY A 79 14.33 -26.68 -2.01
C GLY A 79 15.16 -25.59 -2.71
N ASN A 80 14.72 -25.14 -3.88
CA ASN A 80 15.38 -24.06 -4.64
C ASN A 80 14.75 -22.66 -4.40
N LEU A 81 13.72 -22.59 -3.56
CA LEU A 81 13.09 -21.30 -3.27
C LEU A 81 13.94 -20.50 -2.28
N SER A 82 14.31 -19.27 -2.66
CA SER A 82 14.96 -18.35 -1.74
C SER A 82 13.99 -17.93 -0.63
N LEU A 83 14.38 -18.14 0.61
CA LEU A 83 13.60 -17.77 1.80
C LEU A 83 13.75 -16.30 2.19
N GLU A 84 14.81 -15.64 1.73
CA GLU A 84 15.11 -14.25 2.10
C GLU A 84 13.98 -13.28 1.70
N PRO A 85 13.44 -13.27 0.45
CA PRO A 85 12.29 -12.42 0.12
C PRO A 85 11.05 -12.71 0.97
N ILE A 86 10.78 -13.99 1.26
CA ILE A 86 9.66 -14.43 2.10
C ILE A 86 9.81 -13.89 3.53
N ALA A 87 10.99 -14.07 4.13
CA ALA A 87 11.29 -13.59 5.46
C ALA A 87 11.20 -12.06 5.58
N ARG A 88 11.70 -11.33 4.57
CA ARG A 88 11.60 -9.86 4.53
C ARG A 88 10.17 -9.39 4.41
N THR A 89 9.38 -10.06 3.57
CA THR A 89 7.95 -9.75 3.41
C THR A 89 7.19 -10.00 4.72
N ALA A 90 7.42 -11.13 5.38
CA ALA A 90 6.79 -11.41 6.67
C ALA A 90 7.20 -10.41 7.76
N LYS A 91 8.47 -9.96 7.79
CA LYS A 91 8.93 -8.89 8.69
C LYS A 91 8.28 -7.55 8.37
N LEU A 92 8.05 -7.24 7.10
CA LEU A 92 7.31 -6.04 6.70
C LEU A 92 5.86 -6.10 7.20
N PHE A 93 5.17 -7.24 7.00
CA PHE A 93 3.83 -7.43 7.55
C PHE A 93 3.83 -7.26 9.07
N ARG A 94 4.76 -7.88 9.80
CA ARG A 94 4.87 -7.73 11.25
C ARG A 94 5.02 -6.27 11.67
N SER A 95 6.02 -5.57 11.14
CA SER A 95 6.37 -4.23 11.66
C SER A 95 5.47 -3.13 11.11
N PHE A 96 5.15 -3.16 9.81
CA PHE A 96 4.36 -2.12 9.16
C PHE A 96 2.87 -2.45 9.16
N GLY A 97 2.48 -3.67 8.74
CA GLY A 97 1.08 -4.08 8.71
C GLY A 97 0.51 -4.20 10.13
N GLU A 98 1.02 -5.13 10.91
CA GLU A 98 0.41 -5.54 12.17
C GLU A 98 0.69 -4.59 13.33
N ASP A 99 1.97 -4.20 13.55
CA ASP A 99 2.34 -3.39 14.71
C ASP A 99 2.02 -1.91 14.52
N TYR A 100 2.09 -1.39 13.29
CA TYR A 100 1.81 0.00 13.01
C TYR A 100 0.40 0.21 12.47
N HIS A 101 0.11 -0.27 11.25
CA HIS A 101 -1.16 -0.03 10.55
C HIS A 101 -2.36 -0.57 11.33
N GLU A 102 -2.36 -1.87 11.67
CA GLU A 102 -3.47 -2.49 12.39
C GLU A 102 -3.56 -2.02 13.84
N ARG A 103 -2.51 -2.25 14.66
CA ARG A 103 -2.60 -1.99 16.11
C ARG A 103 -2.60 -0.52 16.46
N LYS A 104 -1.65 0.26 15.90
CA LYS A 104 -1.50 1.67 16.30
C LYS A 104 -2.47 2.61 15.59
N LEU A 105 -2.92 2.30 14.37
CA LEU A 105 -3.86 3.15 13.66
C LEU A 105 -5.29 2.64 13.79
N GLU A 106 -5.57 1.44 13.32
CA GLU A 106 -6.94 0.95 13.19
C GLU A 106 -7.54 0.56 14.51
N GLU A 107 -6.92 -0.39 15.23
CA GLU A 107 -7.47 -0.91 16.49
C GLU A 107 -7.48 0.15 17.59
N ALA A 108 -6.46 1.00 17.65
CA ALA A 108 -6.36 2.01 18.71
C ALA A 108 -7.23 3.24 18.43
N HIS A 109 -7.42 3.64 17.17
CA HIS A 109 -8.02 4.94 16.85
C HIS A 109 -9.22 4.87 15.90
N ILE A 110 -9.14 4.09 14.82
CA ILE A 110 -10.18 4.07 13.78
C ILE A 110 -11.38 3.24 14.23
N PHE A 111 -11.16 2.00 14.64
CA PHE A 111 -12.21 1.06 15.02
C PHE A 111 -13.10 1.56 16.19
N PRO A 112 -12.57 2.17 17.26
CA PRO A 112 -13.40 2.77 18.30
C PRO A 112 -14.32 3.87 17.78
N VAL A 113 -13.84 4.72 16.84
CA VAL A 113 -14.65 5.77 16.22
C VAL A 113 -15.73 5.17 15.34
N VAL A 114 -15.40 4.17 14.53
CA VAL A 114 -16.35 3.48 13.65
C VAL A 114 -17.44 2.78 14.46
N LYS A 115 -17.11 2.10 15.54
CA LYS A 115 -18.08 1.46 16.44
C LYS A 115 -19.05 2.47 17.04
N LYS A 116 -18.56 3.68 17.37
CA LYS A 116 -19.39 4.72 17.99
C LYS A 116 -20.27 5.48 17.00
N ALA A 117 -19.78 5.76 15.80
CA ALA A 117 -20.39 6.71 14.86
C ALA A 117 -20.67 6.13 13.46
N GLY A 118 -20.11 4.97 13.11
CA GLY A 118 -20.14 4.43 11.75
C GLY A 118 -21.48 3.77 11.32
N GLY A 119 -22.43 3.63 12.24
CA GLY A 119 -23.69 2.91 12.01
C GLY A 119 -23.54 1.39 12.15
N ALA A 120 -24.68 0.68 12.23
CA ALA A 120 -24.72 -0.75 12.58
C ALA A 120 -23.91 -1.65 11.65
N ALA A 121 -23.96 -1.41 10.35
CA ALA A 121 -23.24 -2.22 9.35
C ALA A 121 -21.70 -2.06 9.50
N ALA A 122 -21.20 -0.83 9.63
CA ALA A 122 -19.76 -0.59 9.79
C ALA A 122 -19.27 -1.11 11.16
N ALA A 123 -20.05 -0.93 12.23
CA ALA A 123 -19.71 -1.44 13.56
C ALA A 123 -19.60 -2.96 13.59
N ALA A 124 -20.48 -3.69 12.89
CA ALA A 124 -20.43 -5.15 12.79
C ALA A 124 -19.17 -5.65 12.08
N TYR A 125 -18.65 -4.90 11.12
CA TYR A 125 -17.41 -5.29 10.43
C TYR A 125 -16.16 -5.15 11.31
N VAL A 126 -16.12 -4.24 12.26
CA VAL A 126 -14.95 -4.01 13.12
C VAL A 126 -14.52 -5.29 13.84
N ASP A 127 -15.46 -6.06 14.38
CA ASP A 127 -15.12 -7.30 15.09
C ASP A 127 -14.58 -8.38 14.12
N VAL A 128 -15.13 -8.43 12.90
CA VAL A 128 -14.63 -9.33 11.84
C VAL A 128 -13.21 -8.94 11.41
N LEU A 129 -12.96 -7.64 11.18
CA LEU A 129 -11.65 -7.13 10.78
C LEU A 129 -10.61 -7.42 11.86
N LYS A 130 -10.97 -7.18 13.12
CA LYS A 130 -10.07 -7.48 14.25
C LYS A 130 -9.73 -8.96 14.35
N ALA A 131 -10.70 -9.86 14.15
CA ALA A 131 -10.44 -11.30 14.11
C ALA A 131 -9.55 -11.68 12.91
N GLN A 132 -9.64 -10.97 11.79
CA GLN A 132 -8.75 -11.15 10.65
C GLN A 132 -7.33 -10.65 10.94
N HIS A 133 -7.15 -9.55 11.67
CA HIS A 133 -5.84 -9.12 12.18
C HIS A 133 -5.18 -10.20 13.04
N ASP A 134 -5.92 -10.74 14.02
CA ASP A 134 -5.40 -11.79 14.89
C ASP A 134 -4.99 -13.02 14.08
N ARG A 135 -5.79 -13.42 13.09
CA ARG A 135 -5.46 -14.53 12.19
C ARG A 135 -4.26 -14.21 11.30
N GLY A 136 -4.15 -12.96 10.81
CA GLY A 136 -2.98 -12.49 10.05
C GLY A 136 -1.68 -12.66 10.81
N ARG A 137 -1.68 -12.27 12.09
CA ARG A 137 -0.53 -12.40 13.01
C ARG A 137 -0.09 -13.85 13.20
N GLU A 138 -1.04 -14.77 13.37
CA GLU A 138 -0.74 -16.22 13.45
C GLU A 138 -0.07 -16.73 12.17
N VAL A 139 -0.57 -16.32 11.00
CA VAL A 139 -0.01 -16.74 9.71
C VAL A 139 1.37 -16.13 9.51
N THR A 140 1.60 -14.89 9.90
CA THR A 140 2.92 -14.24 9.84
C THR A 140 3.92 -14.95 10.75
N ASP A 141 3.53 -15.36 11.97
CA ASP A 141 4.37 -16.15 12.87
C ASP A 141 4.75 -17.49 12.25
N TYR A 142 3.78 -18.17 11.64
CA TYR A 142 4.02 -19.43 10.93
C TYR A 142 5.02 -19.24 9.78
N ILE A 143 4.82 -18.22 8.94
CA ILE A 143 5.72 -17.92 7.82
C ILE A 143 7.15 -17.63 8.31
N LEU A 144 7.30 -16.83 9.36
CA LEU A 144 8.60 -16.51 9.96
C LEU A 144 9.28 -17.76 10.52
N THR A 145 8.50 -18.66 11.15
CA THR A 145 9.01 -19.92 11.66
C THR A 145 9.56 -20.81 10.52
N ILE A 146 8.80 -20.96 9.43
CA ILE A 146 9.26 -21.73 8.27
C ILE A 146 10.47 -21.07 7.61
N ALA A 147 10.44 -19.76 7.41
CA ALA A 147 11.56 -19.04 6.81
C ALA A 147 12.84 -19.11 7.65
N GLY A 148 12.70 -19.29 8.97
CA GLY A 148 13.84 -19.47 9.88
C GLY A 148 14.53 -20.84 9.78
N LYS A 149 13.94 -21.84 9.11
CA LYS A 149 14.55 -23.20 8.97
C LYS A 149 15.73 -23.23 8.00
N GLY A 150 15.95 -22.19 7.20
CA GLY A 150 17.03 -22.11 6.21
C GLY A 150 16.76 -22.85 4.89
N SER A 151 15.85 -23.83 4.88
CA SER A 151 15.37 -24.51 3.66
C SER A 151 13.94 -25.01 3.86
N ILE A 152 13.21 -25.18 2.75
CA ILE A 152 11.83 -25.71 2.79
C ILE A 152 11.86 -27.17 2.39
N GLY A 153 11.46 -28.03 3.32
CA GLY A 153 11.22 -29.46 3.03
C GLY A 153 9.93 -29.67 2.22
N THR A 154 9.81 -30.83 1.59
CA THR A 154 8.60 -31.19 0.83
C THR A 154 7.35 -31.22 1.69
N SER A 155 7.48 -31.57 2.99
CA SER A 155 6.40 -31.56 3.97
C SER A 155 5.89 -30.17 4.33
N ASP A 156 6.74 -29.16 4.25
CA ASP A 156 6.36 -27.77 4.57
C ASP A 156 5.80 -27.02 3.33
N ALA A 157 6.11 -27.50 2.12
CA ALA A 157 5.85 -26.76 0.89
C ALA A 157 4.36 -26.50 0.64
N GLU A 158 3.52 -27.53 0.62
CA GLU A 158 2.09 -27.35 0.35
C GLU A 158 1.35 -26.62 1.50
N PRO A 159 1.62 -26.92 2.79
CA PRO A 159 1.05 -26.11 3.88
C PRO A 159 1.42 -24.64 3.78
N LEU A 160 2.65 -24.29 3.43
CA LEU A 160 3.09 -22.91 3.26
C LEU A 160 2.44 -22.26 2.04
N ALA A 161 2.32 -22.98 0.92
CA ALA A 161 1.63 -22.48 -0.27
C ALA A 161 0.17 -22.13 0.04
N ARG A 162 -0.55 -23.00 0.75
CA ARG A 162 -1.93 -22.73 1.19
C ARG A 162 -2.03 -21.58 2.18
N ALA A 163 -1.06 -21.45 3.08
CA ALA A 163 -1.00 -20.31 3.99
C ALA A 163 -0.87 -19.00 3.21
N PHE A 164 -0.02 -18.95 2.18
CA PHE A 164 0.12 -17.77 1.32
C PHE A 164 -1.17 -17.46 0.56
N GLU A 165 -1.79 -18.45 -0.08
CA GLU A 165 -3.06 -18.26 -0.82
C GLU A 165 -4.16 -17.72 0.09
N THR A 166 -4.31 -18.30 1.29
CA THR A 166 -5.32 -17.88 2.27
C THR A 166 -5.03 -16.46 2.78
N PHE A 167 -3.77 -16.16 3.08
CA PHE A 167 -3.34 -14.84 3.55
C PHE A 167 -3.60 -13.75 2.52
N VAL A 168 -3.22 -14.00 1.26
CA VAL A 168 -3.46 -13.08 0.15
C VAL A 168 -4.95 -12.80 -0.01
N LEU A 169 -5.78 -13.85 -0.06
CA LEU A 169 -7.22 -13.72 -0.23
C LEU A 169 -7.87 -12.98 0.96
N MET A 170 -7.42 -13.28 2.17
CA MET A 170 -7.89 -12.60 3.39
C MET A 170 -7.60 -11.10 3.30
N TYR A 171 -6.35 -10.70 3.05
CA TYR A 171 -5.97 -9.28 2.99
C TYR A 171 -6.67 -8.53 1.86
N GLN A 172 -6.85 -9.12 0.69
CA GLN A 172 -7.58 -8.49 -0.42
C GLN A 172 -9.02 -8.16 -0.05
N ASN A 173 -9.71 -9.10 0.63
CA ASN A 173 -11.08 -8.88 1.07
C ASN A 173 -11.17 -7.94 2.29
N HIS A 174 -10.18 -7.97 3.16
CA HIS A 174 -10.05 -7.16 4.36
C HIS A 174 -9.94 -5.68 3.98
N THR A 175 -8.89 -5.31 3.26
CA THR A 175 -8.67 -3.93 2.84
C THR A 175 -9.78 -3.39 1.95
N ALA A 176 -10.39 -4.23 1.09
CA ALA A 176 -11.54 -3.81 0.29
C ALA A 176 -12.75 -3.41 1.17
N ARG A 177 -12.97 -4.08 2.31
CA ARG A 177 -14.02 -3.69 3.26
C ARG A 177 -13.68 -2.41 4.00
N GLU A 178 -12.43 -2.24 4.39
CA GLU A 178 -11.96 -1.01 5.02
C GLU A 178 -12.10 0.17 4.10
N ASP A 179 -11.62 0.07 2.88
CA ASP A 179 -11.67 1.13 1.88
C ASP A 179 -13.10 1.53 1.50
N THR A 180 -14.06 0.60 1.51
CA THR A 180 -15.41 0.84 0.99
C THR A 180 -16.48 1.00 2.07
N VAL A 181 -16.33 0.37 3.24
CA VAL A 181 -17.36 0.35 4.27
C VAL A 181 -16.94 1.10 5.52
N VAL A 182 -15.70 0.90 5.99
CA VAL A 182 -15.23 1.43 7.28
C VAL A 182 -14.68 2.85 7.12
N SER A 183 -13.71 3.06 6.24
CA SER A 183 -13.02 4.33 6.05
C SER A 183 -13.93 5.48 5.56
N PRO A 184 -14.86 5.28 4.60
CA PRO A 184 -15.76 6.34 4.18
C PRO A 184 -16.65 6.88 5.29
N ARG A 185 -16.95 6.06 6.30
CA ARG A 185 -17.80 6.43 7.45
C ARG A 185 -17.01 6.98 8.63
N GLY A 186 -15.73 6.59 8.75
CA GLY A 186 -14.80 7.17 9.73
C GLY A 186 -14.25 8.53 9.33
N GLY A 187 -14.29 8.85 8.03
CA GLY A 187 -13.52 9.94 7.42
C GLY A 187 -14.32 11.03 6.72
N THR A 188 -15.49 11.47 7.22
CA THR A 188 -16.03 12.77 6.77
C THR A 188 -15.19 13.89 7.40
N PRO A 189 -14.39 14.64 6.61
CA PRO A 189 -13.43 15.61 7.14
C PRO A 189 -14.07 16.76 7.96
N SER A 190 -15.37 16.98 7.83
CA SER A 190 -16.06 18.11 8.45
C SER A 190 -16.52 17.86 9.89
N ARG A 191 -16.45 16.64 10.43
CA ARG A 191 -17.01 16.34 11.77
C ARG A 191 -16.06 15.73 12.79
N ASN A 192 -14.85 15.33 12.42
CA ASN A 192 -13.87 14.77 13.37
C ASN A 192 -12.52 15.49 13.30
N ALA A 193 -12.48 16.74 13.72
CA ALA A 193 -11.24 17.49 13.95
C ALA A 193 -10.24 16.76 14.88
N SER A 194 -10.71 15.82 15.70
CA SER A 194 -9.88 15.01 16.58
C SER A 194 -9.07 13.93 15.82
N PHE A 195 -9.67 13.27 14.81
CA PHE A 195 -9.00 12.26 14.01
C PHE A 195 -7.93 12.88 13.11
N THR A 196 -8.26 13.98 12.42
CA THR A 196 -7.29 14.72 11.58
C THR A 196 -6.14 15.28 12.41
N ARG A 197 -6.41 15.82 13.60
CA ARG A 197 -5.38 16.34 14.52
C ARG A 197 -4.46 15.24 15.02
N TRP A 198 -4.98 14.05 15.27
CA TRP A 198 -4.17 12.91 15.68
C TRP A 198 -3.28 12.41 14.53
N ALA A 199 -3.81 12.26 13.32
CA ALA A 199 -3.07 11.80 12.13
C ALA A 199 -1.90 12.74 11.79
N THR A 200 -2.05 14.06 11.99
CA THR A 200 -0.97 15.04 11.85
C THR A 200 0.03 15.00 13.00
N SER A 201 -0.44 14.76 14.24
CA SER A 201 0.44 14.68 15.43
C SER A 201 1.31 13.43 15.44
N SER A 202 0.82 12.30 14.95
CA SER A 202 1.61 11.05 14.90
C SER A 202 2.77 11.11 13.89
N LYS A 203 2.63 11.89 12.81
CA LYS A 203 3.71 12.09 11.82
C LYS A 203 4.87 12.94 12.32
N THR A 204 4.62 13.89 13.22
CA THR A 204 5.67 14.75 13.79
C THR A 204 6.51 14.06 14.86
N SER A 205 6.01 12.99 15.47
CA SER A 205 6.74 12.24 16.51
C SER A 205 7.72 11.19 15.96
N SER A 206 7.70 10.95 14.65
CA SER A 206 8.57 9.97 13.97
C SER A 206 9.89 10.55 13.45
N THR A 207 10.18 11.83 13.72
CA THR A 207 11.49 12.42 13.39
C THR A 207 12.47 12.04 14.51
N GLU A 208 13.20 10.95 14.32
CA GLU A 208 14.31 10.57 15.19
C GLU A 208 15.35 11.69 15.29
N PRO A 209 15.90 11.95 16.48
CA PRO A 209 17.04 12.85 16.60
C PRO A 209 18.26 12.20 15.94
N SER A 210 18.77 12.86 14.90
CA SER A 210 20.06 12.54 14.28
C SER A 210 21.14 12.42 15.35
N ALA A 211 21.67 11.22 15.54
CA ALA A 211 22.87 10.99 16.35
C ALA A 211 24.04 11.70 15.67
N LYS A 212 24.44 12.82 16.22
CA LYS A 212 25.74 13.45 15.92
C LYS A 212 26.82 12.52 16.47
N THR A 213 27.47 11.81 15.56
CA THR A 213 28.73 11.12 15.85
C THR A 213 29.83 12.18 15.96
N ASP A 214 30.19 12.51 17.15
CA ASP A 214 31.35 13.36 17.43
C ASP A 214 32.58 12.45 17.32
N LEU A 215 33.29 12.57 16.20
CA LEU A 215 34.61 11.98 15.97
C LEU A 215 35.67 13.00 16.35
N THR A 216 36.04 13.05 17.62
CA THR A 216 37.28 13.66 18.05
C THR A 216 38.08 12.63 18.83
N THR A 217 39.12 12.15 18.18
CA THR A 217 40.25 11.42 18.76
C THR A 217 41.44 12.33 18.91
N PRO A 218 42.23 12.22 19.94
CA PRO A 218 43.67 12.46 19.82
C PRO A 218 44.40 11.15 19.43
#